data_2d4926982c95fd6f3999082e3daae89a
#
_entry.id   2d4926982c95fd6f3999082e3daae89a
#
_cell.length_a   1.000
_cell.length_b   1.000
_cell.length_c   1.000
_cell.angle_alpha   90.00
_cell.angle_beta   90.00
_cell.angle_gamma   90.00
#
_symmetry.space_group_name_H-M   'P 1'
#
loop_
_entity.id
_entity.type
_entity.pdbx_description
1 polymer ?
#
loop_
_entity_poly.entity_id
_entity_poly.type
_entity_poly.pdbx_seq_one_letter_code
_entity_poly.pdbx_strand_id
1 'polypeptide(L)'
;MYFAAVTAVMGAGVESRELTVRGADGLRMGATLTAPDSPRAAIVLATGSGTQDRDETVFGKKPFKTIADFLGERGYAVLRVDDRGFDNAADAEAASFDTYASDVMAAHSLLDSIYPDIPVGILGHSCGGSYAVMGASRSPETVDFIITMAAPAVAGDSLIMQQSRAIAVAMTGRWDAEELQRQIMSVAKSQMPAMTARPLIISMINQSLGPDVASMPQVREQVAAQTDGVLSPFYRGMLRYEPSADIAVIRQPWLALNGAKDTQVDPSNLDVIKRLNPAAETVRLDGHNHLFQADAVTGLLQEYATLPGDISPLTLATIARWLERRVK
;
A
#
# COMPACT_ATOMS: atom_id res chain seq x y z
N MET A 1 -1.61 -32.49 -7.43
CA MET A 1 -3.00 -32.44 -7.95
C MET A 1 -3.51 -31.04 -7.75
N TYR A 2 -3.57 -30.25 -8.82
CA TYR A 2 -4.06 -28.87 -8.77
C TYR A 2 -5.56 -28.90 -8.96
N PHE A 3 -6.33 -28.44 -7.98
CA PHE A 3 -7.73 -28.14 -8.18
C PHE A 3 -7.84 -26.67 -8.61
N ALA A 4 -8.08 -26.45 -9.90
CA ALA A 4 -8.50 -25.16 -10.41
C ALA A 4 -10.03 -25.11 -10.30
N ALA A 5 -10.55 -24.22 -9.45
CA ALA A 5 -11.96 -23.86 -9.51
C ALA A 5 -12.09 -22.69 -10.50
N VAL A 6 -12.74 -22.93 -11.61
CA VAL A 6 -13.10 -21.91 -12.60
C VAL A 6 -14.36 -21.21 -12.12
N THR A 7 -14.32 -19.90 -11.96
CA THR A 7 -15.54 -19.10 -11.77
C THR A 7 -15.42 -17.72 -12.40
N ALA A 8 -16.45 -17.40 -13.16
CA ALA A 8 -16.83 -16.15 -13.79
C ALA A 8 -16.09 -15.77 -15.09
N VAL A 9 -16.79 -15.96 -16.18
CA VAL A 9 -16.50 -15.39 -17.52
C VAL A 9 -16.78 -13.89 -17.47
N MET A 10 -15.72 -13.09 -17.55
CA MET A 10 -15.77 -11.67 -17.85
C MET A 10 -15.54 -11.53 -19.36
N GLY A 11 -16.19 -10.71 -20.09
CA GLY A 11 -16.11 -10.46 -21.53
C GLY A 11 -15.32 -11.49 -22.40
N ALA A 12 -15.68 -11.71 -23.64
CA ALA A 12 -15.07 -12.78 -24.46
C ALA A 12 -13.53 -12.73 -24.40
N GLY A 13 -12.93 -13.71 -23.74
CA GLY A 13 -11.47 -13.90 -23.67
C GLY A 13 -10.75 -13.47 -22.37
N VAL A 14 -11.44 -13.01 -21.32
CA VAL A 14 -10.82 -12.75 -19.99
C VAL A 14 -11.35 -13.73 -18.97
N GLU A 15 -10.46 -14.45 -18.31
CA GLU A 15 -10.80 -15.42 -17.27
C GLU A 15 -10.18 -15.05 -15.93
N SER A 16 -10.85 -15.44 -14.84
CA SER A 16 -10.31 -15.34 -13.49
C SER A 16 -10.12 -16.72 -12.89
N ARG A 17 -8.95 -16.99 -12.33
CA ARG A 17 -8.62 -18.26 -11.67
C ARG A 17 -7.98 -18.04 -10.30
N GLU A 18 -8.33 -18.89 -9.36
CA GLU A 18 -7.76 -18.89 -8.02
C GLU A 18 -6.37 -19.55 -8.04
N LEU A 19 -5.44 -18.89 -7.34
CA LEU A 19 -4.07 -19.34 -7.14
C LEU A 19 -3.71 -19.28 -5.65
N THR A 20 -2.54 -19.81 -5.32
CA THR A 20 -1.94 -19.66 -4.00
C THR A 20 -0.53 -19.13 -4.18
N VAL A 21 -0.23 -17.99 -3.58
CA VAL A 21 1.12 -17.47 -3.42
C VAL A 21 1.73 -18.11 -2.16
N ARG A 22 3.00 -18.48 -2.24
CA ARG A 22 3.74 -19.03 -1.08
C ARG A 22 4.83 -18.05 -0.69
N GLY A 23 4.71 -17.45 0.49
CA GLY A 23 5.75 -16.62 1.10
C GLY A 23 7.06 -17.37 1.35
N ALA A 24 8.14 -16.65 1.57
CA ALA A 24 9.45 -17.23 1.82
C ALA A 24 9.50 -18.10 3.08
N ASP A 25 8.66 -17.84 4.06
CA ASP A 25 8.46 -18.62 5.29
C ASP A 25 7.52 -19.82 5.10
N GLY A 26 7.01 -20.02 3.88
CA GLY A 26 6.09 -21.09 3.54
C GLY A 26 4.61 -20.78 3.75
N LEU A 27 4.26 -19.58 4.26
CA LEU A 27 2.88 -19.13 4.40
C LEU A 27 2.17 -19.18 3.06
N ARG A 28 0.91 -19.61 3.07
CA ARG A 28 0.05 -19.66 1.88
C ARG A 28 -0.95 -18.53 1.91
N MET A 29 -0.93 -17.71 0.87
CA MET A 29 -1.83 -16.57 0.69
C MET A 29 -2.74 -16.85 -0.52
N GLY A 30 -4.03 -16.58 -0.39
CA GLY A 30 -4.99 -16.70 -1.47
C GLY A 30 -4.73 -15.63 -2.54
N ALA A 31 -4.95 -15.96 -3.79
CA ALA A 31 -4.77 -15.03 -4.90
C ALA A 31 -5.76 -15.30 -6.03
N THR A 32 -6.10 -14.26 -6.79
CA THR A 32 -6.89 -14.37 -8.02
C THR A 32 -6.08 -13.78 -9.18
N LEU A 33 -5.86 -14.57 -10.22
CA LEU A 33 -5.30 -14.13 -11.48
C LEU A 33 -6.43 -13.84 -12.46
N THR A 34 -6.55 -12.61 -12.92
CA THR A 34 -7.46 -12.16 -13.99
C THR A 34 -6.61 -11.95 -15.24
N ALA A 35 -6.86 -12.70 -16.31
CA ALA A 35 -6.01 -12.64 -17.51
C ALA A 35 -6.80 -12.96 -18.80
N PRO A 36 -6.43 -12.33 -19.93
CA PRO A 36 -6.82 -12.77 -21.26
C PRO A 36 -5.99 -14.01 -21.67
N ASP A 37 -6.38 -14.67 -22.76
CA ASP A 37 -5.66 -15.84 -23.30
C ASP A 37 -4.19 -15.56 -23.63
N SER A 38 -3.88 -14.36 -24.11
CA SER A 38 -2.53 -13.96 -24.54
C SER A 38 -2.22 -12.55 -24.00
N PRO A 39 -1.80 -12.45 -22.72
CA PRO A 39 -1.49 -11.16 -22.14
C PRO A 39 -0.20 -10.55 -22.73
N ARG A 40 -0.18 -9.22 -22.83
CA ARG A 40 0.99 -8.45 -23.29
C ARG A 40 2.03 -8.21 -22.20
N ALA A 41 1.56 -8.13 -20.98
CA ALA A 41 2.37 -8.01 -19.77
C ALA A 41 1.56 -8.50 -18.58
N ALA A 42 2.24 -8.77 -17.47
CA ALA A 42 1.62 -9.23 -16.25
C ALA A 42 1.94 -8.27 -15.08
N ILE A 43 1.01 -8.13 -14.13
CA ILE A 43 1.08 -7.13 -13.07
C ILE A 43 0.64 -7.75 -11.75
N VAL A 44 1.48 -7.65 -10.72
CA VAL A 44 1.08 -7.93 -9.33
C VAL A 44 0.52 -6.68 -8.70
N LEU A 45 -0.63 -6.75 -8.03
CA LEU A 45 -1.16 -5.66 -7.21
C LEU A 45 -0.72 -5.86 -5.76
N ALA A 46 -0.07 -4.83 -5.19
CA ALA A 46 0.39 -4.79 -3.81
C ALA A 46 -0.44 -3.78 -3.01
N THR A 47 -1.14 -4.28 -2.00
CA THR A 47 -2.10 -3.56 -1.14
C THR A 47 -1.43 -2.52 -0.24
N GLY A 48 -2.23 -1.59 0.28
CA GLY A 48 -1.80 -0.61 1.28
C GLY A 48 -1.52 -1.20 2.67
N SER A 49 -1.43 -0.34 3.67
CA SER A 49 -1.20 -0.76 5.06
C SER A 49 -2.41 -1.44 5.69
N GLY A 50 -2.14 -2.33 6.63
CA GLY A 50 -3.15 -3.16 7.29
C GLY A 50 -3.24 -4.53 6.62
N THR A 51 -4.07 -5.39 7.19
CA THR A 51 -4.35 -6.70 6.61
C THR A 51 -5.51 -6.55 5.64
N GLN A 52 -5.22 -6.57 4.35
CA GLN A 52 -6.18 -6.36 3.27
C GLN A 52 -6.56 -7.66 2.57
N ASP A 53 -7.80 -7.73 2.07
CA ASP A 53 -8.14 -8.72 1.05
C ASP A 53 -7.50 -8.34 -0.31
N ARG A 54 -7.45 -9.27 -1.23
CA ARG A 54 -6.89 -9.10 -2.58
C ARG A 54 -7.56 -8.01 -3.41
N ASP A 55 -8.77 -7.58 -3.04
CA ASP A 55 -9.52 -6.52 -3.70
C ASP A 55 -9.22 -5.13 -3.12
N GLU A 56 -8.45 -5.06 -2.01
CA GLU A 56 -8.21 -3.87 -1.19
C GLU A 56 -9.54 -3.24 -0.76
N THR A 57 -10.40 -4.04 -0.15
CA THR A 57 -11.77 -3.63 0.18
C THR A 57 -11.80 -2.61 1.31
N VAL A 58 -12.17 -1.38 1.00
CA VAL A 58 -12.32 -0.27 1.96
C VAL A 58 -13.70 0.35 1.81
N PHE A 59 -14.50 0.35 2.88
CA PHE A 59 -15.90 0.84 2.87
C PHE A 59 -16.77 0.23 1.75
N GLY A 60 -16.54 -1.04 1.43
CA GLY A 60 -17.26 -1.73 0.36
C GLY A 60 -16.78 -1.40 -1.07
N LYS A 61 -15.80 -0.50 -1.22
CA LYS A 61 -15.12 -0.22 -2.47
C LYS A 61 -14.04 -1.27 -2.71
N LYS A 62 -13.82 -1.67 -3.96
CA LYS A 62 -12.89 -2.73 -4.37
C LYS A 62 -11.96 -2.24 -5.49
N PRO A 63 -11.08 -1.25 -5.22
CA PRO A 63 -10.27 -0.62 -6.25
C PRO A 63 -9.40 -1.61 -7.01
N PHE A 64 -8.81 -2.61 -6.35
CA PHE A 64 -7.95 -3.59 -7.01
C PHE A 64 -8.71 -4.55 -7.92
N LYS A 65 -9.93 -4.93 -7.53
CA LYS A 65 -10.79 -5.69 -8.45
C LYS A 65 -11.09 -4.88 -9.70
N THR A 66 -11.47 -3.61 -9.54
CA THR A 66 -11.78 -2.71 -10.66
C THR A 66 -10.56 -2.49 -11.56
N ILE A 67 -9.35 -2.33 -11.01
CA ILE A 67 -8.10 -2.24 -11.79
C ILE A 67 -7.87 -3.54 -12.57
N ALA A 68 -8.02 -4.70 -11.92
CA ALA A 68 -7.78 -6.00 -12.55
C ALA A 68 -8.74 -6.27 -13.72
N ASP A 69 -10.02 -6.01 -13.52
CA ASP A 69 -11.05 -6.17 -14.57
C ASP A 69 -10.75 -5.23 -15.75
N PHE A 70 -10.48 -3.95 -15.48
CA PHE A 70 -10.20 -2.94 -16.49
C PHE A 70 -8.93 -3.24 -17.32
N LEU A 71 -7.87 -3.69 -16.66
CA LEU A 71 -6.62 -4.01 -17.33
C LEU A 71 -6.71 -5.38 -18.04
N GLY A 72 -7.42 -6.35 -17.48
CA GLY A 72 -7.70 -7.64 -18.11
C GLY A 72 -8.34 -7.48 -19.47
N GLU A 73 -9.39 -6.65 -19.57
CA GLU A 73 -10.06 -6.30 -20.83
C GLU A 73 -9.15 -5.62 -21.86
N ARG A 74 -7.99 -5.09 -21.42
CA ARG A 74 -6.99 -4.40 -22.25
C ARG A 74 -5.75 -5.24 -22.55
N GLY A 75 -5.81 -6.53 -22.26
CA GLY A 75 -4.74 -7.46 -22.63
C GLY A 75 -3.62 -7.56 -21.62
N TYR A 76 -3.87 -7.30 -20.33
CA TYR A 76 -2.92 -7.49 -19.25
C TYR A 76 -3.37 -8.61 -18.32
N ALA A 77 -2.43 -9.42 -17.84
CA ALA A 77 -2.67 -10.34 -16.74
C ALA A 77 -2.48 -9.61 -15.41
N VAL A 78 -3.41 -9.76 -14.46
CA VAL A 78 -3.35 -9.07 -13.17
C VAL A 78 -3.54 -10.07 -12.03
N LEU A 79 -2.55 -10.17 -11.15
CA LEU A 79 -2.55 -10.99 -9.95
C LEU A 79 -2.85 -10.12 -8.73
N ARG A 80 -3.94 -10.44 -8.04
CA ARG A 80 -4.35 -9.86 -6.75
C ARG A 80 -4.13 -10.89 -5.66
N VAL A 81 -3.55 -10.50 -4.54
CA VAL A 81 -3.15 -11.41 -3.46
C VAL A 81 -3.73 -10.92 -2.13
N ASP A 82 -4.29 -11.82 -1.32
CA ASP A 82 -4.64 -11.53 0.06
C ASP A 82 -3.38 -11.33 0.89
N ASP A 83 -3.37 -10.35 1.77
CA ASP A 83 -2.25 -10.14 2.67
C ASP A 83 -2.11 -11.30 3.67
N ARG A 84 -0.89 -11.51 4.13
CA ARG A 84 -0.69 -12.36 5.31
C ARG A 84 -1.54 -11.85 6.47
N GLY A 85 -2.16 -12.76 7.20
CA GLY A 85 -3.04 -12.44 8.31
C GLY A 85 -4.51 -12.22 7.90
N PHE A 86 -4.84 -12.16 6.61
CA PHE A 86 -6.23 -12.01 6.18
C PHE A 86 -7.10 -13.22 6.60
N ASP A 87 -6.64 -14.41 6.32
CA ASP A 87 -7.36 -15.65 6.76
C ASP A 87 -7.15 -15.96 8.25
N ASN A 88 -5.97 -15.62 8.80
CA ASN A 88 -5.61 -15.88 10.18
C ASN A 88 -4.69 -14.76 10.71
N ALA A 89 -5.21 -13.91 11.58
CA ALA A 89 -4.51 -12.74 12.12
C ALA A 89 -3.15 -13.06 12.75
N ALA A 90 -2.97 -14.26 13.32
CA ALA A 90 -1.70 -14.69 13.92
C ALA A 90 -0.54 -14.72 12.93
N ASP A 91 -0.81 -14.92 11.64
CA ASP A 91 0.21 -14.96 10.58
C ASP A 91 0.85 -13.58 10.31
N ALA A 92 0.20 -12.50 10.77
CA ALA A 92 0.70 -11.13 10.65
C ALA A 92 1.41 -10.63 11.92
N GLU A 93 1.26 -11.27 13.10
CA GLU A 93 1.75 -10.73 14.38
C GLU A 93 3.26 -10.49 14.41
N ALA A 94 4.05 -11.39 13.82
CA ALA A 94 5.50 -11.28 13.75
C ALA A 94 6.00 -10.64 12.44
N ALA A 95 5.11 -10.31 11.51
CA ALA A 95 5.48 -9.80 10.21
C ALA A 95 6.01 -8.37 10.30
N SER A 96 7.18 -8.15 9.70
CA SER A 96 7.79 -6.83 9.55
C SER A 96 7.36 -6.17 8.24
N PHE A 97 7.71 -4.90 8.06
CA PHE A 97 7.52 -4.19 6.81
C PHE A 97 8.23 -4.88 5.63
N ASP A 98 9.44 -5.38 5.86
CA ASP A 98 10.20 -6.17 4.87
C ASP A 98 9.55 -7.53 4.56
N THR A 99 8.81 -8.11 5.51
CA THR A 99 8.10 -9.38 5.29
C THR A 99 7.00 -9.20 4.23
N TYR A 100 6.21 -8.11 4.31
CA TYR A 100 5.21 -7.80 3.29
C TYR A 100 5.83 -7.51 1.91
N ALA A 101 6.96 -6.79 1.87
CA ALA A 101 7.70 -6.61 0.62
C ALA A 101 8.16 -7.95 0.02
N SER A 102 8.60 -8.89 0.87
CA SER A 102 8.98 -10.25 0.43
C SER A 102 7.79 -11.06 -0.09
N ASP A 103 6.59 -10.88 0.47
CA ASP A 103 5.37 -11.52 -0.04
C ASP A 103 4.98 -11.00 -1.41
N VAL A 104 5.10 -9.70 -1.63
CA VAL A 104 4.90 -9.10 -2.97
C VAL A 104 5.89 -9.67 -3.97
N MET A 105 7.15 -9.87 -3.60
CA MET A 105 8.15 -10.49 -4.47
C MET A 105 7.89 -11.99 -4.70
N ALA A 106 7.32 -12.69 -3.74
CA ALA A 106 6.86 -14.06 -3.93
C ALA A 106 5.70 -14.15 -4.95
N ALA A 107 4.76 -13.20 -4.87
CA ALA A 107 3.69 -13.05 -5.86
C ALA A 107 4.23 -12.72 -7.26
N HIS A 108 5.21 -11.82 -7.33
CA HIS A 108 5.91 -11.48 -8.57
C HIS A 108 6.58 -12.72 -9.18
N SER A 109 7.35 -13.46 -8.39
CA SER A 109 8.05 -14.67 -8.85
C SER A 109 7.09 -15.76 -9.34
N LEU A 110 5.91 -15.90 -8.70
CA LEU A 110 4.87 -16.79 -9.19
C LEU A 110 4.36 -16.34 -10.57
N LEU A 111 4.07 -15.06 -10.71
CA LEU A 111 3.53 -14.49 -11.97
C LEU A 111 4.55 -14.58 -13.10
N ASP A 112 5.82 -14.30 -12.82
CA ASP A 112 6.95 -14.46 -13.74
C ASP A 112 7.11 -15.92 -14.21
N SER A 113 6.95 -16.88 -13.31
CA SER A 113 6.98 -18.31 -13.65
C SER A 113 5.82 -18.76 -14.55
N ILE A 114 4.67 -18.07 -14.47
CA ILE A 114 3.51 -18.34 -15.34
C ILE A 114 3.69 -17.70 -16.71
N TYR A 115 4.36 -16.56 -16.77
CA TYR A 115 4.53 -15.75 -17.97
C TYR A 115 6.01 -15.36 -18.22
N PRO A 116 6.89 -16.35 -18.47
CA PRO A 116 8.34 -16.10 -18.55
C PRO A 116 8.78 -15.28 -19.79
N ASP A 117 7.91 -15.13 -20.76
CA ASP A 117 8.23 -14.51 -22.06
C ASP A 117 7.64 -13.09 -22.22
N ILE A 118 6.97 -12.55 -21.21
CA ILE A 118 6.39 -11.20 -21.25
C ILE A 118 6.81 -10.38 -20.01
N PRO A 119 6.81 -9.04 -20.11
CA PRO A 119 7.18 -8.20 -18.97
C PRO A 119 6.28 -8.41 -17.75
N VAL A 120 6.89 -8.50 -16.55
CA VAL A 120 6.19 -8.62 -15.27
C VAL A 120 6.53 -7.45 -14.37
N GLY A 121 5.52 -6.70 -13.95
CA GLY A 121 5.68 -5.52 -13.09
C GLY A 121 4.86 -5.58 -11.81
N ILE A 122 5.03 -4.54 -11.00
CA ILE A 122 4.31 -4.38 -9.74
C ILE A 122 3.56 -3.05 -9.75
N LEU A 123 2.25 -3.08 -9.44
CA LEU A 123 1.46 -1.91 -9.13
C LEU A 123 1.17 -1.92 -7.63
N GLY A 124 1.70 -0.93 -6.90
CA GLY A 124 1.51 -0.85 -5.45
C GLY A 124 0.78 0.42 -5.02
N HIS A 125 -0.17 0.27 -4.10
CA HIS A 125 -0.90 1.38 -3.50
C HIS A 125 -0.39 1.64 -2.09
N SER A 126 -0.17 2.92 -1.72
CA SER A 126 0.23 3.33 -0.37
C SER A 126 1.50 2.57 0.08
N CYS A 127 1.46 1.79 1.18
CA CYS A 127 2.58 0.93 1.58
C CYS A 127 2.98 -0.08 0.49
N GLY A 128 2.02 -0.59 -0.29
CA GLY A 128 2.29 -1.43 -1.47
C GLY A 128 3.18 -0.75 -2.50
N GLY A 129 3.06 0.59 -2.64
CA GLY A 129 3.98 1.38 -3.44
C GLY A 129 5.41 1.36 -2.90
N SER A 130 5.60 1.36 -1.58
CA SER A 130 6.92 1.14 -0.97
C SER A 130 7.45 -0.26 -1.26
N TYR A 131 6.60 -1.29 -1.22
CA TYR A 131 7.02 -2.67 -1.55
C TYR A 131 7.43 -2.80 -3.03
N ALA A 132 6.72 -2.12 -3.94
CA ALA A 132 7.10 -2.05 -5.35
C ALA A 132 8.47 -1.38 -5.54
N VAL A 133 8.73 -0.27 -4.83
CA VAL A 133 10.04 0.42 -4.82
C VAL A 133 11.14 -0.49 -4.27
N MET A 134 10.90 -1.15 -3.13
CA MET A 134 11.84 -2.11 -2.54
C MET A 134 12.13 -3.29 -3.49
N GLY A 135 11.09 -3.83 -4.12
CA GLY A 135 11.22 -4.91 -5.10
C GLY A 135 12.08 -4.51 -6.29
N ALA A 136 11.76 -3.38 -6.93
CA ALA A 136 12.49 -2.89 -8.09
C ALA A 136 13.95 -2.50 -7.78
N SER A 137 14.22 -1.95 -6.60
CA SER A 137 15.58 -1.59 -6.18
C SER A 137 16.45 -2.79 -5.82
N ARG A 138 15.86 -3.79 -5.15
CA ARG A 138 16.58 -4.98 -4.63
C ARG A 138 16.68 -6.12 -5.65
N SER A 139 15.79 -6.14 -6.64
CA SER A 139 15.73 -7.18 -7.69
C SER A 139 15.60 -6.55 -9.09
N PRO A 140 16.58 -5.70 -9.50
CA PRO A 140 16.46 -4.88 -10.71
C PRO A 140 16.43 -5.70 -12.01
N GLU A 141 16.88 -6.95 -11.96
CA GLU A 141 16.93 -7.84 -13.13
C GLU A 141 15.64 -8.65 -13.33
N THR A 142 14.71 -8.61 -12.37
CA THR A 142 13.49 -9.42 -12.43
C THR A 142 12.23 -8.57 -12.55
N VAL A 143 12.20 -7.36 -11.95
CA VAL A 143 11.04 -6.46 -12.03
C VAL A 143 11.20 -5.59 -13.28
N ASP A 144 10.34 -5.74 -14.26
CA ASP A 144 10.46 -5.03 -15.55
C ASP A 144 9.94 -3.60 -15.51
N PHE A 145 8.94 -3.31 -14.67
CA PHE A 145 8.37 -1.97 -14.49
C PHE A 145 7.63 -1.85 -13.17
N ILE A 146 7.44 -0.63 -12.69
CA ILE A 146 6.61 -0.36 -11.52
C ILE A 146 5.61 0.77 -11.77
N ILE A 147 4.45 0.63 -11.12
CA ILE A 147 3.44 1.68 -11.00
C ILE A 147 3.19 1.89 -9.52
N THR A 148 3.32 3.11 -9.03
CA THR A 148 3.04 3.42 -7.64
C THR A 148 1.89 4.42 -7.53
N MET A 149 0.91 4.08 -6.71
CA MET A 149 -0.26 4.87 -6.41
C MET A 149 -0.16 5.36 -4.96
N ALA A 150 0.00 6.66 -4.74
CA ALA A 150 0.15 7.26 -3.41
C ALA A 150 1.30 6.62 -2.59
N ALA A 151 2.45 6.35 -3.24
CA ALA A 151 3.60 5.75 -2.56
C ALA A 151 4.35 6.79 -1.71
N PRO A 152 4.71 6.45 -0.45
CA PRO A 152 5.60 7.27 0.35
C PRO A 152 7.00 7.39 -0.28
N ALA A 153 7.54 8.61 -0.29
CA ALA A 153 8.90 8.90 -0.77
C ALA A 153 9.76 9.60 0.27
N VAL A 154 9.21 9.82 1.46
CA VAL A 154 9.91 10.35 2.64
C VAL A 154 10.08 9.25 3.69
N ALA A 155 10.97 9.48 4.66
CA ALA A 155 11.16 8.58 5.80
C ALA A 155 9.83 8.22 6.48
N GLY A 156 9.69 6.98 6.95
CA GLY A 156 8.43 6.49 7.51
C GLY A 156 7.91 7.29 8.71
N ASP A 157 8.78 7.77 9.58
CA ASP A 157 8.39 8.66 10.68
C ASP A 157 7.90 10.02 10.16
N SER A 158 8.55 10.58 9.16
CA SER A 158 8.13 11.82 8.50
C SER A 158 6.78 11.67 7.80
N LEU A 159 6.55 10.52 7.15
CA LEU A 159 5.26 10.18 6.55
C LEU A 159 4.13 10.23 7.60
N ILE A 160 4.31 9.56 8.73
CA ILE A 160 3.28 9.52 9.79
C ILE A 160 3.03 10.90 10.38
N MET A 161 4.07 11.72 10.52
CA MET A 161 3.92 13.12 10.97
C MET A 161 3.12 13.95 9.96
N GLN A 162 3.40 13.82 8.66
CA GLN A 162 2.66 14.51 7.58
C GLN A 162 1.19 14.06 7.55
N GLN A 163 0.93 12.75 7.60
CA GLN A 163 -0.41 12.17 7.61
C GLN A 163 -1.22 12.67 8.83
N SER A 164 -0.66 12.56 10.03
CA SER A 164 -1.34 12.98 11.26
C SER A 164 -1.70 14.46 11.22
N ARG A 165 -0.79 15.32 10.74
CA ARG A 165 -1.02 16.74 10.55
C ARG A 165 -2.14 16.99 9.54
N ALA A 166 -2.06 16.38 8.36
CA ALA A 166 -3.04 16.60 7.29
C ALA A 166 -4.45 16.22 7.74
N ILE A 167 -4.60 15.05 8.38
CA ILE A 167 -5.88 14.59 8.93
C ILE A 167 -6.39 15.53 10.02
N ALA A 168 -5.55 15.89 11.01
CA ALA A 168 -5.94 16.76 12.10
C ALA A 168 -6.39 18.15 11.59
N VAL A 169 -5.63 18.74 10.67
CA VAL A 169 -5.98 20.04 10.08
C VAL A 169 -7.27 19.96 9.25
N ALA A 170 -7.45 18.89 8.47
CA ALA A 170 -8.69 18.70 7.70
C ALA A 170 -9.92 18.49 8.60
N MET A 171 -9.76 17.86 9.76
CA MET A 171 -10.85 17.60 10.69
C MET A 171 -11.17 18.79 11.61
N THR A 172 -10.16 19.51 12.10
CA THR A 172 -10.29 20.47 13.20
C THR A 172 -9.72 21.85 12.91
N GLY A 173 -9.05 22.03 11.77
CA GLY A 173 -8.35 23.26 11.38
C GLY A 173 -6.97 23.45 12.05
N ARG A 174 -6.56 22.56 12.97
CA ARG A 174 -5.30 22.67 13.73
C ARG A 174 -4.71 21.31 14.09
N TRP A 175 -3.46 21.29 14.50
CA TRP A 175 -2.78 20.09 14.99
C TRP A 175 -2.00 20.39 16.28
N ASP A 176 -2.60 20.08 17.41
CA ASP A 176 -2.07 20.37 18.75
C ASP A 176 -1.20 19.21 19.30
N ALA A 177 -1.26 18.02 18.69
CA ALA A 177 -0.59 16.81 19.18
C ALA A 177 0.82 16.59 18.58
N GLU A 178 1.39 17.58 17.89
CA GLU A 178 2.64 17.41 17.16
C GLU A 178 3.80 16.92 18.03
N GLU A 179 4.02 17.55 19.17
CA GLU A 179 5.13 17.21 20.06
C GLU A 179 4.95 15.82 20.68
N LEU A 180 3.75 15.50 21.15
CA LEU A 180 3.44 14.16 21.65
C LEU A 180 3.67 13.08 20.59
N GLN A 181 3.17 13.32 19.38
CA GLN A 181 3.35 12.39 18.24
C GLN A 181 4.82 12.18 17.95
N ARG A 182 5.63 13.25 17.92
CA ARG A 182 7.08 13.16 17.67
C ARG A 182 7.79 12.33 18.74
N GLN A 183 7.45 12.52 20.01
CA GLN A 183 8.01 11.75 21.13
C GLN A 183 7.67 10.27 21.02
N ILE A 184 6.40 9.94 20.74
CA ILE A 184 5.94 8.56 20.53
C ILE A 184 6.70 7.92 19.36
N MET A 185 6.79 8.61 18.20
CA MET A 185 7.50 8.08 17.03
C MET A 185 8.99 7.87 17.31
N SER A 186 9.64 8.76 18.07
CA SER A 186 11.03 8.62 18.47
C SER A 186 11.26 7.35 19.30
N VAL A 187 10.39 7.06 20.28
CA VAL A 187 10.46 5.83 21.07
C VAL A 187 10.18 4.60 20.22
N ALA A 188 9.13 4.63 19.38
CA ALA A 188 8.76 3.52 18.53
C ALA A 188 9.84 3.18 17.48
N LYS A 189 10.44 4.19 16.85
CA LYS A 189 11.54 4.05 15.86
C LYS A 189 12.83 3.52 16.49
N SER A 190 13.06 3.74 17.79
CA SER A 190 14.28 3.36 18.50
C SER A 190 14.51 1.83 18.49
N GLN A 191 15.70 1.39 18.92
CA GLN A 191 16.03 -0.03 19.11
C GLN A 191 15.56 -0.58 20.48
N MET A 192 14.86 0.24 21.28
CA MET A 192 14.33 -0.18 22.58
C MET A 192 13.40 -1.39 22.42
N PRO A 193 13.52 -2.45 23.24
CA PRO A 193 12.59 -3.57 23.23
C PRO A 193 11.14 -3.09 23.44
N ALA A 194 10.16 -3.69 22.75
CA ALA A 194 8.75 -3.29 22.85
C ALA A 194 8.23 -3.30 24.30
N MET A 195 8.64 -4.30 25.08
CA MET A 195 8.28 -4.41 26.50
C MET A 195 8.76 -3.20 27.34
N THR A 196 9.90 -2.61 26.99
CA THR A 196 10.43 -1.40 27.67
C THR A 196 9.80 -0.12 27.12
N ALA A 197 9.56 -0.05 25.79
CA ALA A 197 8.98 1.11 25.14
C ALA A 197 7.49 1.31 25.50
N ARG A 198 6.74 0.21 25.66
CA ARG A 198 5.29 0.21 25.91
C ARG A 198 4.86 1.08 27.10
N PRO A 199 5.39 0.90 28.33
CA PRO A 199 5.01 1.73 29.46
C PRO A 199 5.39 3.20 29.29
N LEU A 200 6.46 3.51 28.55
CA LEU A 200 6.84 4.90 28.27
C LEU A 200 5.81 5.59 27.36
N ILE A 201 5.40 4.95 26.27
CA ILE A 201 4.40 5.49 25.36
C ILE A 201 3.07 5.68 26.08
N ILE A 202 2.61 4.68 26.83
CA ILE A 202 1.38 4.76 27.63
C ILE A 202 1.44 5.94 28.62
N SER A 203 2.58 6.14 29.27
CA SER A 203 2.77 7.27 30.20
C SER A 203 2.66 8.62 29.49
N MET A 204 3.30 8.77 28.32
CA MET A 204 3.23 10.01 27.53
C MET A 204 1.78 10.33 27.12
N ILE A 205 1.03 9.33 26.62
CA ILE A 205 -0.37 9.51 26.23
C ILE A 205 -1.23 9.87 27.43
N ASN A 206 -1.09 9.16 28.55
CA ASN A 206 -1.87 9.40 29.76
C ASN A 206 -1.61 10.79 30.36
N GLN A 207 -0.37 11.29 30.31
CA GLN A 207 -0.03 12.65 30.72
C GLN A 207 -0.73 13.70 29.87
N SER A 208 -0.83 13.46 28.55
CA SER A 208 -1.54 14.35 27.62
C SER A 208 -3.05 14.36 27.83
N LEU A 209 -3.63 13.21 28.14
CA LEU A 209 -5.09 13.08 28.39
C LEU A 209 -5.53 13.64 29.75
N GLY A 210 -4.62 13.69 30.72
CA GLY A 210 -4.94 14.01 32.13
C GLY A 210 -5.55 12.83 32.90
N PRO A 211 -5.48 12.88 34.25
CA PRO A 211 -5.78 11.72 35.11
C PRO A 211 -7.24 11.22 35.01
N ASP A 212 -8.20 12.11 34.88
CA ASP A 212 -9.61 11.74 34.82
C ASP A 212 -9.93 10.93 33.57
N VAL A 213 -9.49 11.40 32.40
CA VAL A 213 -9.71 10.72 31.10
C VAL A 213 -8.90 9.43 31.04
N ALA A 214 -7.62 9.47 31.43
CA ALA A 214 -6.72 8.30 31.41
C ALA A 214 -7.18 7.17 32.35
N SER A 215 -7.98 7.47 33.36
CA SER A 215 -8.52 6.47 34.31
C SER A 215 -9.69 5.66 33.72
N MET A 216 -10.36 6.14 32.65
CA MET A 216 -11.53 5.50 32.08
C MET A 216 -11.15 4.14 31.46
N PRO A 217 -11.86 3.03 31.74
CA PRO A 217 -11.50 1.69 31.27
C PRO A 217 -11.36 1.62 29.75
N GLN A 218 -12.30 2.16 28.98
CA GLN A 218 -12.28 2.15 27.52
C GLN A 218 -11.09 2.92 26.96
N VAL A 219 -10.70 4.05 27.58
CA VAL A 219 -9.53 4.84 27.18
C VAL A 219 -8.24 4.04 27.41
N ARG A 220 -8.13 3.36 28.56
CA ARG A 220 -6.95 2.51 28.85
C ARG A 220 -6.81 1.38 27.84
N GLU A 221 -7.91 0.70 27.49
CA GLU A 221 -7.90 -0.35 26.46
C GLU A 221 -7.50 0.20 25.09
N GLN A 222 -8.04 1.34 24.70
CA GLN A 222 -7.70 2.00 23.45
C GLN A 222 -6.25 2.45 23.40
N VAL A 223 -5.73 3.07 24.46
CA VAL A 223 -4.31 3.47 24.56
C VAL A 223 -3.39 2.26 24.51
N ALA A 224 -3.75 1.16 25.17
CA ALA A 224 -2.99 -0.07 25.13
C ALA A 224 -2.93 -0.63 23.71
N ALA A 225 -4.09 -0.78 23.04
CA ALA A 225 -4.18 -1.31 21.68
C ALA A 225 -3.43 -0.44 20.66
N GLN A 226 -3.56 0.89 20.73
CA GLN A 226 -2.80 1.81 19.88
C GLN A 226 -1.30 1.69 20.11
N THR A 227 -0.87 1.58 21.39
CA THR A 227 0.54 1.42 21.73
C THR A 227 1.10 0.11 21.19
N ASP A 228 0.36 -0.99 21.32
CA ASP A 228 0.75 -2.29 20.79
C ASP A 228 0.85 -2.25 19.25
N GLY A 229 -0.07 -1.57 18.57
CA GLY A 229 -0.01 -1.33 17.12
C GLY A 229 1.24 -0.55 16.70
N VAL A 230 1.55 0.55 17.37
CA VAL A 230 2.74 1.38 17.10
C VAL A 230 4.05 0.62 17.37
N LEU A 231 4.04 -0.33 18.30
CA LEU A 231 5.20 -1.16 18.64
C LEU A 231 5.25 -2.48 17.86
N SER A 232 4.30 -2.75 16.96
CA SER A 232 4.31 -3.96 16.14
C SER A 232 5.56 -4.00 15.24
N PRO A 233 6.04 -5.18 14.87
CA PRO A 233 7.20 -5.32 13.97
C PRO A 233 6.97 -4.60 12.63
N PHE A 234 5.74 -4.69 12.09
CA PHE A 234 5.34 -3.99 10.88
C PHE A 234 5.52 -2.46 11.00
N TYR A 235 4.87 -1.86 12.00
CA TYR A 235 4.86 -0.41 12.16
C TYR A 235 6.25 0.16 12.45
N ARG A 236 7.01 -0.52 13.30
CA ARG A 236 8.41 -0.15 13.60
C ARG A 236 9.32 -0.28 12.38
N GLY A 237 9.10 -1.30 11.55
CA GLY A 237 9.79 -1.47 10.27
C GLY A 237 9.49 -0.31 9.32
N MET A 238 8.21 0.02 9.16
CA MET A 238 7.74 1.15 8.35
C MET A 238 8.34 2.48 8.83
N LEU A 239 8.33 2.75 10.14
CA LEU A 239 8.92 3.99 10.70
C LEU A 239 10.42 4.14 10.40
N ARG A 240 11.16 3.03 10.27
CA ARG A 240 12.60 3.01 9.99
C ARG A 240 12.92 3.02 8.51
N TYR A 241 11.95 2.76 7.67
CA TYR A 241 12.18 2.70 6.23
C TYR A 241 12.52 4.09 5.68
N GLU A 242 13.63 4.16 4.94
CA GLU A 242 14.17 5.36 4.29
C GLU A 242 14.20 5.11 2.77
N PRO A 243 13.18 5.52 2.02
CA PRO A 243 13.01 5.13 0.62
C PRO A 243 14.00 5.81 -0.34
N SER A 244 14.71 6.86 0.09
CA SER A 244 15.51 7.70 -0.80
C SER A 244 16.59 6.95 -1.58
N ALA A 245 17.27 6.00 -0.94
CA ALA A 245 18.30 5.19 -1.60
C ALA A 245 17.69 4.24 -2.64
N ASP A 246 16.58 3.59 -2.27
CA ASP A 246 15.85 2.69 -3.16
C ASP A 246 15.32 3.44 -4.40
N ILE A 247 14.68 4.60 -4.20
CA ILE A 247 14.17 5.46 -5.29
C ILE A 247 15.27 5.86 -6.27
N ALA A 248 16.44 6.25 -5.77
CA ALA A 248 17.55 6.77 -6.58
C ALA A 248 18.15 5.73 -7.53
N VAL A 249 18.07 4.44 -7.21
CA VAL A 249 18.70 3.36 -7.99
C VAL A 249 17.78 2.70 -9.01
N ILE A 250 16.46 2.94 -8.96
CA ILE A 250 15.49 2.36 -9.91
C ILE A 250 15.82 2.81 -11.33
N ARG A 251 15.91 1.85 -12.25
CA ARG A 251 16.15 2.08 -13.69
C ARG A 251 15.00 1.64 -14.56
N GLN A 252 14.12 0.82 -14.01
CA GLN A 252 12.92 0.32 -14.70
C GLN A 252 11.98 1.48 -15.04
N PRO A 253 11.16 1.36 -16.10
CA PRO A 253 10.04 2.26 -16.34
C PRO A 253 9.18 2.40 -15.07
N TRP A 254 8.93 3.65 -14.65
CA TRP A 254 8.19 3.94 -13.44
C TRP A 254 7.14 5.03 -13.65
N LEU A 255 5.88 4.70 -13.33
CA LEU A 255 4.79 5.66 -13.21
C LEU A 255 4.45 5.85 -11.73
N ALA A 256 4.56 7.08 -11.23
CA ALA A 256 4.14 7.43 -9.87
C ALA A 256 2.92 8.36 -9.93
N LEU A 257 1.81 7.94 -9.31
CA LEU A 257 0.55 8.67 -9.23
C LEU A 257 0.28 9.13 -7.81
N ASN A 258 -0.35 10.30 -7.63
CA ASN A 258 -0.95 10.68 -6.35
C ASN A 258 -2.17 11.60 -6.56
N GLY A 259 -3.14 11.51 -5.65
CA GLY A 259 -4.28 12.40 -5.60
C GLY A 259 -3.93 13.74 -4.97
N ALA A 260 -4.38 14.85 -5.56
CA ALA A 260 -4.13 16.19 -5.01
C ALA A 260 -4.86 16.47 -3.69
N LYS A 261 -5.84 15.63 -3.33
CA LYS A 261 -6.60 15.67 -2.07
C LYS A 261 -6.24 14.53 -1.11
N ASP A 262 -5.10 13.89 -1.33
CA ASP A 262 -4.63 12.82 -0.46
C ASP A 262 -4.17 13.37 0.89
N THR A 263 -4.82 12.94 1.98
CA THR A 263 -4.48 13.29 3.36
C THR A 263 -3.62 12.24 4.06
N GLN A 264 -3.40 11.07 3.42
CA GLN A 264 -2.59 9.99 3.99
C GLN A 264 -1.15 10.04 3.50
N VAL A 265 -0.95 10.25 2.19
CA VAL A 265 0.37 10.45 1.59
C VAL A 265 0.35 11.79 0.86
N ASP A 266 1.04 12.78 1.43
CA ASP A 266 1.08 14.13 0.86
C ASP A 266 1.53 14.10 -0.61
N PRO A 267 0.81 14.78 -1.53
CA PRO A 267 1.14 14.81 -2.96
C PRO A 267 2.55 15.31 -3.28
N SER A 268 3.22 16.04 -2.37
CA SER A 268 4.61 16.43 -2.51
C SER A 268 5.60 15.24 -2.55
N ASN A 269 5.17 14.05 -2.17
CA ASN A 269 5.97 12.84 -2.36
C ASN A 269 6.30 12.59 -3.84
N LEU A 270 5.45 13.02 -4.79
CA LEU A 270 5.77 12.98 -6.23
C LEU A 270 6.97 13.86 -6.57
N ASP A 271 7.10 15.05 -5.93
CA ASP A 271 8.23 15.96 -6.15
C ASP A 271 9.53 15.36 -5.59
N VAL A 272 9.44 14.61 -4.47
CA VAL A 272 10.56 13.86 -3.91
C VAL A 272 10.99 12.74 -4.86
N ILE A 273 10.04 11.94 -5.36
CA ILE A 273 10.32 10.90 -6.36
C ILE A 273 11.02 11.52 -7.59
N LYS A 274 10.46 12.59 -8.15
CA LYS A 274 11.00 13.23 -9.35
C LYS A 274 12.40 13.80 -9.15
N ARG A 275 12.69 14.32 -7.96
CA ARG A 275 14.02 14.83 -7.62
C ARG A 275 15.05 13.70 -7.47
N LEU A 276 14.68 12.59 -6.82
CA LEU A 276 15.58 11.45 -6.58
C LEU A 276 15.74 10.58 -7.82
N ASN A 277 14.70 10.47 -8.62
CA ASN A 277 14.68 9.70 -9.87
C ASN A 277 14.03 10.53 -11.00
N PRO A 278 14.83 11.34 -11.74
CA PRO A 278 14.31 12.15 -12.82
C PRO A 278 13.69 11.36 -13.99
N ALA A 279 13.98 10.07 -14.11
CA ALA A 279 13.41 9.20 -15.15
C ALA A 279 11.96 8.77 -14.83
N ALA A 280 11.55 8.77 -13.56
CA ALA A 280 10.19 8.46 -13.16
C ALA A 280 9.19 9.46 -13.77
N GLU A 281 8.08 8.95 -14.30
CA GLU A 281 6.94 9.75 -14.73
C GLU A 281 6.01 9.98 -13.53
N THR A 282 5.83 11.24 -13.14
CA THR A 282 4.97 11.59 -12.00
C THR A 282 3.69 12.25 -12.48
N VAL A 283 2.54 11.84 -11.94
CA VAL A 283 1.23 12.41 -12.27
C VAL A 283 0.45 12.71 -10.99
N ARG A 284 0.11 14.00 -10.80
CA ARG A 284 -0.80 14.45 -9.74
C ARG A 284 -2.20 14.55 -10.33
N LEU A 285 -3.17 13.89 -9.71
CA LEU A 285 -4.57 13.88 -10.16
C LEU A 285 -5.40 14.87 -9.32
N ASP A 286 -5.83 15.95 -9.94
CA ASP A 286 -6.64 16.98 -9.29
C ASP A 286 -7.97 16.39 -8.79
N GLY A 287 -8.41 16.79 -7.59
CA GLY A 287 -9.66 16.34 -6.99
C GLY A 287 -9.70 14.88 -6.56
N HIS A 288 -8.57 14.15 -6.60
CA HIS A 288 -8.52 12.74 -6.18
C HIS A 288 -8.04 12.61 -4.73
N ASN A 289 -8.67 11.71 -3.98
CA ASN A 289 -8.27 11.28 -2.64
C ASN A 289 -7.23 10.15 -2.68
N HIS A 290 -6.91 9.59 -1.51
CA HIS A 290 -5.96 8.49 -1.37
C HIS A 290 -6.38 7.20 -2.13
N LEU A 291 -7.69 6.87 -2.18
CA LEU A 291 -8.22 5.75 -2.98
C LEU A 291 -8.36 6.06 -4.47
N PHE A 292 -7.88 7.23 -4.91
CA PHE A 292 -8.01 7.66 -6.31
C PHE A 292 -9.46 7.79 -6.80
N GLN A 293 -10.40 8.07 -5.90
CA GLN A 293 -11.74 8.50 -6.25
C GLN A 293 -11.70 9.99 -6.60
N ALA A 294 -12.43 10.38 -7.66
CA ALA A 294 -12.56 11.78 -8.06
C ALA A 294 -13.55 12.56 -7.18
N ASP A 295 -13.57 13.89 -7.34
CA ASP A 295 -14.48 14.81 -6.68
C ASP A 295 -14.36 14.86 -5.16
N ALA A 296 -13.19 14.48 -4.64
CA ALA A 296 -12.87 14.59 -3.22
C ALA A 296 -12.78 16.06 -2.78
N VAL A 297 -13.40 16.37 -1.66
CA VAL A 297 -13.43 17.71 -1.06
C VAL A 297 -12.41 17.82 0.07
N THR A 298 -12.49 16.94 1.06
CA THR A 298 -11.63 16.92 2.24
C THR A 298 -10.47 15.93 2.11
N GLY A 299 -10.64 14.87 1.31
CA GLY A 299 -9.71 13.74 1.21
C GLY A 299 -9.70 12.83 2.43
N LEU A 300 -10.57 13.07 3.41
CA LEU A 300 -10.68 12.26 4.61
C LEU A 300 -11.34 10.90 4.34
N LEU A 301 -11.04 9.93 5.18
CA LEU A 301 -11.50 8.55 5.10
C LEU A 301 -13.05 8.43 5.01
N GLN A 302 -13.77 9.36 5.68
CA GLN A 302 -15.24 9.39 5.68
C GLN A 302 -15.84 9.61 4.28
N GLU A 303 -15.12 10.27 3.38
CA GLU A 303 -15.59 10.49 1.99
C GLU A 303 -15.57 9.21 1.15
N TYR A 304 -14.72 8.23 1.47
CA TYR A 304 -14.55 7.03 0.64
C TYR A 304 -15.84 6.24 0.46
N ALA A 305 -16.68 6.18 1.51
CA ALA A 305 -17.97 5.50 1.44
C ALA A 305 -18.99 6.22 0.54
N THR A 306 -18.90 7.56 0.46
CA THR A 306 -19.92 8.41 -0.17
C THR A 306 -19.61 8.80 -1.61
N LEU A 307 -18.32 8.83 -1.97
CA LEU A 307 -17.89 9.13 -3.33
C LEU A 307 -18.27 7.99 -4.30
N PRO A 308 -18.61 8.32 -5.56
CA PRO A 308 -19.00 7.32 -6.54
C PRO A 308 -17.81 6.47 -7.00
N GLY A 309 -18.10 5.19 -7.33
CA GLY A 309 -17.11 4.26 -7.87
C GLY A 309 -16.08 3.79 -6.86
N ASP A 310 -15.28 2.83 -7.27
CA ASP A 310 -14.19 2.25 -6.48
C ASP A 310 -12.89 3.03 -6.71
N ILE A 311 -12.66 3.43 -7.95
CA ILE A 311 -11.53 4.21 -8.43
C ILE A 311 -11.97 5.03 -9.66
N SER A 312 -11.36 6.18 -9.90
CA SER A 312 -11.79 7.05 -10.99
C SER A 312 -11.42 6.51 -12.37
N PRO A 313 -12.27 6.71 -13.39
CA PRO A 313 -11.93 6.38 -14.77
C PRO A 313 -10.69 7.09 -15.29
N LEU A 314 -10.36 8.28 -14.77
CA LEU A 314 -9.16 9.02 -15.15
C LEU A 314 -7.90 8.33 -14.65
N THR A 315 -7.91 7.79 -13.42
CA THR A 315 -6.80 7.00 -12.86
C THR A 315 -6.56 5.75 -13.71
N LEU A 316 -7.61 4.99 -13.99
CA LEU A 316 -7.54 3.78 -14.82
C LEU A 316 -6.98 4.07 -16.22
N ALA A 317 -7.52 5.12 -16.88
CA ALA A 317 -7.05 5.53 -18.20
C ALA A 317 -5.60 6.04 -18.19
N THR A 318 -5.14 6.64 -17.10
CA THR A 318 -3.75 7.11 -16.96
C THR A 318 -2.79 5.92 -16.86
N ILE A 319 -3.13 4.91 -16.06
CA ILE A 319 -2.37 3.66 -15.94
C ILE A 319 -2.30 2.95 -17.30
N ALA A 320 -3.44 2.73 -17.95
CA ALA A 320 -3.49 2.01 -19.23
C ALA A 320 -2.69 2.71 -20.33
N ARG A 321 -2.84 4.03 -20.50
CA ARG A 321 -2.07 4.80 -21.48
C ARG A 321 -0.56 4.77 -21.23
N TRP A 322 -0.14 4.71 -19.97
CA TRP A 322 1.27 4.59 -19.65
C TRP A 322 1.79 3.20 -19.99
N LEU A 323 1.06 2.13 -19.61
CA LEU A 323 1.41 0.75 -19.97
C LEU A 323 1.54 0.57 -21.49
N GLU A 324 0.59 1.09 -22.27
CA GLU A 324 0.62 1.02 -23.73
C GLU A 324 1.87 1.68 -24.37
N ARG A 325 2.41 2.71 -23.73
CA ARG A 325 3.58 3.45 -24.24
C ARG A 325 4.90 2.83 -23.79
N ARG A 326 4.96 2.30 -22.58
CA ARG A 326 6.20 1.94 -21.88
C ARG A 326 6.46 0.44 -21.81
N VAL A 327 5.41 -0.36 -21.83
CA VAL A 327 5.49 -1.81 -21.68
C VAL A 327 5.08 -2.45 -23.00
N LYS A 328 6.09 -2.99 -23.71
CA LYS A 328 5.91 -3.57 -25.05
C LYS A 328 6.43 -5.01 -25.07
#